data_008e7dc032b8d9b8e223bda20978ac96
#
_entry.id   008e7dc032b8d9b8e223bda20978ac96
#
_cell.length_a   1.000
_cell.length_b   1.000
_cell.length_c   1.000
_cell.angle_alpha   90.00
_cell.angle_beta   90.00
_cell.angle_gamma   90.00
#
_symmetry.space_group_name_H-M   'P 1'
#
loop_
_entity.id
_entity.type
_entity.pdbx_description
1 polymer ?
#
loop_
_entity_poly.entity_id
_entity_poly.type
_entity_poly.pdbx_seq_one_letter_code
_entity_poly.pdbx_strand_id
1 'polypeptide(L)'
;QVSGWWMPDHEAHLGPWMAHAKNKLILNGRQAYQGKKQLAALKHCKKHRVAVDVGGHVGLWSYNLAHEFAAVFAFEPVAAHRECFEKNLAGVGQHVHLHGIALGAEHGSVAMWSEPGSSGNTQVRGKGEIPMETLDSLDLINVDFMKLDCEGFEENVLRGGVATITRWKPVVIVEQKREMAARFGLPLLGAVDFLKTLGYKVAEEISGDYIMVPA
;
A
#
# COMPACT_ATOMS: atom_id res chain seq x y z
N GLN A 1 3.10 -2.14 21.66
CA GLN A 1 1.98 -2.72 20.90
C GLN A 1 0.75 -1.81 21.01
N VAL A 2 -0.02 -1.73 19.92
CA VAL A 2 -1.27 -1.00 19.83
C VAL A 2 -2.35 -1.94 19.30
N SER A 3 -3.42 -2.18 20.05
CA SER A 3 -4.53 -3.08 19.67
C SER A 3 -4.05 -4.46 19.16
N GLY A 4 -3.01 -5.01 19.77
CA GLY A 4 -2.42 -6.29 19.37
C GLY A 4 -1.45 -6.23 18.18
N TRP A 5 -1.15 -5.04 17.65
CA TRP A 5 -0.18 -4.83 16.57
C TRP A 5 1.16 -4.34 17.12
N TRP A 6 2.25 -4.88 16.63
CA TRP A 6 3.58 -4.32 16.83
C TRP A 6 3.71 -3.05 16.00
N MET A 7 4.21 -1.99 16.62
CA MET A 7 4.41 -0.68 16.02
C MET A 7 5.81 -0.18 16.35
N PRO A 8 6.40 0.71 15.54
CA PRO A 8 7.64 1.40 15.92
C PRO A 8 7.48 2.15 17.25
N ASP A 9 8.55 2.26 18.02
CA ASP A 9 8.48 2.83 19.39
C ASP A 9 8.03 4.29 19.42
N HIS A 10 8.29 5.04 18.35
CA HIS A 10 7.89 6.45 18.23
C HIS A 10 6.46 6.65 17.70
N GLU A 11 5.71 5.57 17.41
CA GLU A 11 4.35 5.68 16.89
C GLU A 11 3.36 6.13 17.95
N ALA A 12 2.75 7.29 17.77
CA ALA A 12 1.78 7.89 18.69
C ALA A 12 0.42 8.19 18.06
N HIS A 13 0.29 8.11 16.72
CA HIS A 13 -0.91 8.49 15.99
C HIS A 13 -1.90 7.31 15.82
N LEU A 14 -1.42 6.12 15.48
CA LEU A 14 -2.29 4.97 15.19
C LEU A 14 -3.02 4.46 16.44
N GLY A 15 -2.44 4.61 17.62
CA GLY A 15 -3.08 4.22 18.88
C GLY A 15 -4.43 4.89 19.11
N PRO A 16 -4.49 6.23 19.16
CA PRO A 16 -5.74 6.98 19.27
C PRO A 16 -6.71 6.68 18.11
N TRP A 17 -6.20 6.54 16.89
CA TRP A 17 -7.02 6.20 15.73
C TRP A 17 -7.72 4.84 15.90
N MET A 18 -6.98 3.81 16.30
CA MET A 18 -7.53 2.46 16.53
C MET A 18 -8.48 2.41 17.72
N ALA A 19 -8.23 3.19 18.78
CA ALA A 19 -9.09 3.25 19.94
C ALA A 19 -10.48 3.83 19.65
N HIS A 20 -10.63 4.61 18.57
CA HIS A 20 -11.89 5.25 18.23
C HIS A 20 -12.94 4.22 17.81
N ALA A 21 -14.16 4.29 18.39
CA ALA A 21 -15.24 3.29 18.22
C ALA A 21 -15.59 2.98 16.75
N LYS A 22 -15.60 3.99 15.87
CA LYS A 22 -15.91 3.82 14.43
C LYS A 22 -14.86 3.00 13.66
N ASN A 23 -13.66 2.84 14.22
CA ASN A 23 -12.53 2.14 13.61
C ASN A 23 -12.37 0.69 14.15
N LYS A 24 -13.27 0.24 15.05
CA LYS A 24 -13.22 -1.09 15.67
C LYS A 24 -13.86 -2.17 14.79
N LEU A 25 -13.33 -2.36 13.59
CA LEU A 25 -13.71 -3.49 12.74
C LEU A 25 -12.70 -4.63 12.92
N ILE A 26 -13.20 -5.82 13.18
CA ILE A 26 -12.37 -7.03 13.30
C ILE A 26 -12.44 -7.78 11.97
N LEU A 27 -11.28 -8.05 11.38
CA LEU A 27 -11.12 -8.94 10.23
C LEU A 27 -10.05 -9.99 10.59
N ASN A 28 -10.30 -11.22 10.23
CA ASN A 28 -9.38 -12.34 10.45
C ASN A 28 -8.85 -12.43 11.90
N GLY A 29 -9.73 -12.16 12.88
CA GLY A 29 -9.40 -12.23 14.30
C GLY A 29 -8.65 -11.04 14.90
N ARG A 30 -8.31 -10.02 14.11
CA ARG A 30 -7.59 -8.81 14.57
C ARG A 30 -8.32 -7.53 14.16
N GLN A 31 -8.08 -6.45 14.91
CA GLN A 31 -8.60 -5.14 14.52
C GLN A 31 -7.96 -4.67 13.23
N ALA A 32 -8.78 -4.44 12.21
CA ALA A 32 -8.33 -4.02 10.89
C ALA A 32 -8.12 -2.50 10.82
N TYR A 33 -6.95 -2.08 10.35
CA TYR A 33 -6.73 -0.71 9.92
C TYR A 33 -7.45 -0.46 8.60
N GLN A 34 -8.26 0.60 8.53
CA GLN A 34 -9.03 0.93 7.32
C GLN A 34 -9.92 -0.23 6.78
N GLY A 35 -10.39 -1.14 7.65
CA GLY A 35 -11.06 -2.38 7.23
C GLY A 35 -12.27 -2.20 6.31
N LYS A 36 -13.02 -1.07 6.44
CA LYS A 36 -14.12 -0.75 5.50
C LYS A 36 -13.62 -0.52 4.08
N LYS A 37 -12.45 0.12 3.91
CA LYS A 37 -11.83 0.34 2.61
C LYS A 37 -11.33 -0.97 2.01
N GLN A 38 -10.75 -1.84 2.86
CA GLN A 38 -10.32 -3.18 2.44
C GLN A 38 -11.50 -3.97 1.88
N LEU A 39 -12.60 -4.09 2.63
CA LEU A 39 -13.80 -4.80 2.19
C LEU A 39 -14.41 -4.19 0.93
N ALA A 40 -14.46 -2.85 0.84
CA ALA A 40 -14.98 -2.17 -0.33
C ALA A 40 -14.14 -2.44 -1.59
N ALA A 41 -12.81 -2.48 -1.48
CA ALA A 41 -11.94 -2.78 -2.61
C ALA A 41 -12.00 -4.26 -3.01
N LEU A 42 -11.96 -5.17 -2.03
CA LEU A 42 -11.96 -6.61 -2.27
C LEU A 42 -13.24 -7.13 -2.95
N LYS A 43 -14.40 -6.48 -2.72
CA LYS A 43 -15.66 -6.89 -3.40
C LYS A 43 -15.60 -6.78 -4.93
N HIS A 44 -14.66 -6.00 -5.48
CA HIS A 44 -14.44 -5.89 -6.91
C HIS A 44 -13.47 -6.94 -7.47
N CYS A 45 -12.76 -7.67 -6.61
CA CYS A 45 -11.83 -8.73 -7.03
C CYS A 45 -12.61 -9.99 -7.42
N LYS A 46 -12.38 -10.48 -8.64
CA LYS A 46 -12.97 -11.74 -9.13
C LYS A 46 -12.06 -12.94 -8.89
N LYS A 47 -10.79 -12.71 -8.65
CA LYS A 47 -9.76 -13.72 -8.42
C LYS A 47 -8.88 -13.23 -7.29
N HIS A 48 -8.33 -14.16 -6.51
CA HIS A 48 -7.52 -13.87 -5.33
C HIS A 48 -6.18 -14.62 -5.43
N ARG A 49 -5.44 -14.39 -6.52
CA ARG A 49 -4.16 -15.06 -6.78
C ARG A 49 -3.00 -14.32 -6.15
N VAL A 50 -2.75 -13.10 -6.60
CA VAL A 50 -1.64 -12.25 -6.11
C VAL A 50 -2.16 -10.87 -5.75
N ALA A 51 -1.81 -10.43 -4.54
CA ALA A 51 -1.98 -9.04 -4.09
C ALA A 51 -0.62 -8.34 -3.98
N VAL A 52 -0.60 -7.06 -4.30
CA VAL A 52 0.54 -6.16 -4.14
C VAL A 52 0.18 -5.07 -3.13
N ASP A 53 0.99 -4.90 -2.08
CA ASP A 53 0.81 -3.88 -1.04
C ASP A 53 2.02 -2.94 -1.06
N VAL A 54 1.87 -1.77 -1.69
CA VAL A 54 2.91 -0.76 -1.77
C VAL A 54 2.72 0.25 -0.64
N GLY A 55 3.77 0.45 0.17
CA GLY A 55 3.67 1.10 1.47
C GLY A 55 3.08 0.14 2.50
N GLY A 56 3.71 -1.04 2.64
CA GLY A 56 3.24 -2.12 3.53
C GLY A 56 3.26 -1.76 5.01
N HIS A 57 4.03 -0.72 5.37
CA HIS A 57 4.19 -0.23 6.75
C HIS A 57 4.47 -1.38 7.72
N VAL A 58 3.68 -1.53 8.78
CA VAL A 58 3.80 -2.62 9.75
C VAL A 58 2.91 -3.83 9.40
N GLY A 59 2.40 -3.92 8.17
CA GLY A 59 1.66 -5.09 7.67
C GLY A 59 0.16 -5.08 7.96
N LEU A 60 -0.44 -3.94 8.29
CA LEU A 60 -1.86 -3.86 8.65
C LEU A 60 -2.81 -4.25 7.51
N TRP A 61 -2.47 -3.91 6.26
CA TRP A 61 -3.18 -4.36 5.08
C TRP A 61 -2.74 -5.77 4.67
N SER A 62 -1.45 -6.00 4.59
CA SER A 62 -0.88 -7.29 4.19
C SER A 62 -1.38 -8.46 5.02
N TYR A 63 -1.63 -8.26 6.33
CA TYR A 63 -2.20 -9.29 7.20
C TYR A 63 -3.55 -9.80 6.67
N ASN A 64 -4.48 -8.89 6.35
CA ASN A 64 -5.78 -9.29 5.84
C ASN A 64 -5.68 -9.80 4.38
N LEU A 65 -4.84 -9.18 3.55
CA LEU A 65 -4.61 -9.67 2.19
C LEU A 65 -4.07 -11.11 2.17
N ALA A 66 -3.24 -11.48 3.14
CA ALA A 66 -2.70 -12.83 3.26
C ALA A 66 -3.78 -13.89 3.62
N HIS A 67 -4.92 -13.49 4.17
CA HIS A 67 -6.04 -14.41 4.39
C HIS A 67 -6.96 -14.54 3.16
N GLU A 68 -6.81 -13.63 2.19
CA GLU A 68 -7.66 -13.57 1.00
C GLU A 68 -6.93 -14.05 -0.27
N PHE A 69 -5.62 -13.84 -0.37
CA PHE A 69 -4.86 -14.10 -1.60
C PHE A 69 -3.89 -15.28 -1.44
N ALA A 70 -3.65 -15.96 -2.55
CA ALA A 70 -2.68 -17.07 -2.59
C ALA A 70 -1.24 -16.61 -2.38
N ALA A 71 -0.91 -15.36 -2.75
CA ALA A 71 0.36 -14.71 -2.43
C ALA A 71 0.20 -13.21 -2.26
N VAL A 72 1.04 -12.62 -1.40
CA VAL A 72 1.10 -11.17 -1.16
C VAL A 72 2.55 -10.71 -1.34
N PHE A 73 2.76 -9.70 -2.17
CA PHE A 73 4.04 -9.01 -2.31
C PHE A 73 3.92 -7.63 -1.68
N ALA A 74 4.60 -7.43 -0.56
CA ALA A 74 4.60 -6.18 0.20
C ALA A 74 5.93 -5.44 0.02
N PHE A 75 5.85 -4.13 -0.16
CA PHE A 75 6.99 -3.24 -0.36
C PHE A 75 7.00 -2.19 0.74
N GLU A 76 8.03 -2.25 1.59
CA GLU A 76 8.20 -1.31 2.70
C GLU A 76 9.70 -0.96 2.84
N PRO A 77 10.10 0.26 2.47
CA PRO A 77 11.50 0.66 2.48
C PRO A 77 12.09 0.85 3.89
N VAL A 78 11.28 1.15 4.91
CA VAL A 78 11.79 1.48 6.26
C VAL A 78 12.04 0.24 7.10
N ALA A 79 13.28 0.04 7.55
CA ALA A 79 13.67 -1.15 8.30
C ALA A 79 12.87 -1.35 9.60
N ALA A 80 12.67 -0.29 10.39
CA ALA A 80 11.90 -0.37 11.63
C ALA A 80 10.42 -0.76 11.42
N HIS A 81 9.84 -0.40 10.27
CA HIS A 81 8.50 -0.84 9.89
C HIS A 81 8.51 -2.34 9.55
N ARG A 82 9.51 -2.80 8.78
CA ARG A 82 9.63 -4.22 8.41
C ARG A 82 9.81 -5.13 9.61
N GLU A 83 10.59 -4.72 10.61
CA GLU A 83 10.72 -5.47 11.87
C GLU A 83 9.37 -5.67 12.58
N CYS A 84 8.52 -4.65 12.56
CA CYS A 84 7.16 -4.74 13.08
C CYS A 84 6.27 -5.59 12.17
N PHE A 85 6.39 -5.44 10.85
CA PHE A 85 5.67 -6.21 9.85
C PHE A 85 5.90 -7.72 10.03
N GLU A 86 7.14 -8.16 10.14
CA GLU A 86 7.51 -9.56 10.35
C GLU A 86 6.89 -10.13 11.63
N LYS A 87 6.95 -9.37 12.74
CA LYS A 87 6.30 -9.75 14.00
C LYS A 87 4.78 -9.84 13.88
N ASN A 88 4.17 -8.93 13.11
CA ASN A 88 2.72 -8.88 12.92
C ASN A 88 2.20 -10.02 12.05
N LEU A 89 2.99 -10.46 11.09
CA LEU A 89 2.63 -11.54 10.17
C LEU A 89 3.23 -12.90 10.57
N ALA A 90 3.92 -12.98 11.70
CA ALA A 90 4.39 -14.26 12.24
C ALA A 90 3.21 -15.24 12.40
N GLY A 91 3.23 -16.34 11.68
CA GLY A 91 2.17 -17.34 11.69
C GLY A 91 1.05 -17.18 10.65
N VAL A 92 1.07 -16.12 9.83
CA VAL A 92 0.08 -15.95 8.74
C VAL A 92 0.42 -16.80 7.51
N GLY A 93 1.67 -17.25 7.38
CA GLY A 93 2.08 -18.15 6.31
C GLY A 93 3.27 -17.63 5.48
N GLN A 94 3.89 -18.56 4.74
CA GLN A 94 5.09 -18.27 3.95
C GLN A 94 4.80 -17.66 2.57
N HIS A 95 3.56 -17.37 2.25
CA HIS A 95 3.13 -16.80 0.98
C HIS A 95 3.13 -15.26 0.97
N VAL A 96 3.60 -14.63 2.06
CA VAL A 96 3.83 -13.18 2.13
C VAL A 96 5.30 -12.89 1.90
N HIS A 97 5.58 -12.13 0.85
CA HIS A 97 6.93 -11.75 0.43
C HIS A 97 7.14 -10.27 0.74
N LEU A 98 7.96 -9.98 1.76
CA LEU A 98 8.28 -8.60 2.16
C LEU A 98 9.58 -8.16 1.51
N HIS A 99 9.52 -7.04 0.78
CA HIS A 99 10.65 -6.44 0.08
C HIS A 99 11.04 -5.10 0.73
N GLY A 100 12.32 -4.96 1.07
CA GLY A 100 12.90 -3.77 1.70
C GLY A 100 13.30 -2.68 0.70
N ILE A 101 12.48 -2.44 -0.32
CA ILE A 101 12.74 -1.49 -1.40
C ILE A 101 11.57 -0.51 -1.56
N ALA A 102 11.83 0.64 -2.15
CA ALA A 102 10.79 1.50 -2.68
C ALA A 102 10.41 1.08 -4.10
N LEU A 103 9.17 1.37 -4.51
CA LEU A 103 8.78 1.29 -5.92
C LEU A 103 8.62 2.69 -6.51
N GLY A 104 9.00 2.86 -7.77
CA GLY A 104 8.93 4.12 -8.47
C GLY A 104 8.88 3.98 -9.99
N ALA A 105 8.98 5.09 -10.71
CA ALA A 105 8.90 5.13 -12.16
C ALA A 105 10.17 4.58 -12.86
N GLU A 106 11.29 4.53 -12.16
CA GLU A 106 12.60 4.13 -12.69
C GLU A 106 13.43 3.47 -11.59
N HIS A 107 14.50 2.76 -11.99
CA HIS A 107 15.48 2.23 -11.06
C HIS A 107 16.32 3.35 -10.43
N GLY A 108 16.63 3.22 -9.14
CA GLY A 108 17.43 4.23 -8.47
C GLY A 108 17.55 3.99 -6.98
N SER A 109 17.65 5.08 -6.22
CA SER A 109 17.66 5.02 -4.77
C SER A 109 16.99 6.26 -4.17
N VAL A 110 16.36 6.08 -3.01
CA VAL A 110 15.63 7.14 -2.31
C VAL A 110 16.02 7.23 -0.84
N ALA A 111 15.81 8.39 -0.25
CA ALA A 111 15.77 8.57 1.20
C ALA A 111 14.32 8.62 1.67
N MET A 112 14.07 8.10 2.86
CA MET A 112 12.76 8.19 3.51
C MET A 112 12.81 9.20 4.66
N TRP A 113 11.70 9.89 4.85
CA TRP A 113 11.51 10.79 5.99
C TRP A 113 10.19 10.46 6.68
N SER A 114 10.25 10.34 7.99
CA SER A 114 9.05 10.11 8.81
C SER A 114 8.74 11.34 9.64
N GLU A 115 7.46 11.68 9.72
CA GLU A 115 6.99 12.71 10.64
C GLU A 115 7.18 12.23 12.08
N PRO A 116 7.73 13.07 12.99
CA PRO A 116 7.87 12.70 14.40
C PRO A 116 6.52 12.28 15.01
N GLY A 117 6.48 11.10 15.63
CA GLY A 117 5.27 10.56 16.26
C GLY A 117 4.25 9.93 15.30
N SER A 118 4.52 9.89 13.99
CA SER A 118 3.62 9.29 12.99
C SER A 118 4.40 8.44 12.00
N SER A 119 4.46 7.14 12.23
CA SER A 119 5.14 6.22 11.32
C SER A 119 4.38 6.02 10.01
N GLY A 120 3.05 6.21 10.01
CA GLY A 120 2.22 6.10 8.83
C GLY A 120 2.43 7.23 7.81
N ASN A 121 2.96 8.40 8.23
CA ASN A 121 3.25 9.54 7.34
C ASN A 121 4.71 9.50 6.81
N THR A 122 5.22 8.31 6.56
CA THR A 122 6.59 8.15 6.03
C THR A 122 6.60 8.27 4.51
N GLN A 123 7.43 9.16 3.99
CA GLN A 123 7.43 9.57 2.58
C GLN A 123 8.83 9.60 1.97
N VAL A 124 8.90 9.49 0.66
CA VAL A 124 10.15 9.68 -0.11
C VAL A 124 10.65 11.12 0.03
N ARG A 125 11.96 11.30 0.26
CA ARG A 125 12.63 12.60 0.38
C ARG A 125 13.98 12.61 -0.37
N GLY A 126 13.91 12.75 -1.69
CA GLY A 126 15.09 12.84 -2.54
C GLY A 126 15.90 11.55 -2.64
N LYS A 127 17.18 11.68 -3.04
CA LYS A 127 18.11 10.56 -3.19
C LYS A 127 18.62 10.09 -1.83
N GLY A 128 18.85 8.78 -1.70
CA GLY A 128 19.36 8.13 -0.49
C GLY A 128 19.96 6.78 -0.79
N GLU A 129 19.96 5.89 0.20
CA GLU A 129 20.59 4.57 0.10
C GLU A 129 19.59 3.42 -0.09
N ILE A 130 18.29 3.70 0.02
CA ILE A 130 17.25 2.68 -0.11
C ILE A 130 17.03 2.40 -1.59
N PRO A 131 17.18 1.15 -2.06
CA PRO A 131 16.95 0.81 -3.45
C PRO A 131 15.52 1.14 -3.89
N MET A 132 15.38 1.65 -5.09
CA MET A 132 14.10 1.88 -5.77
C MET A 132 14.07 1.10 -7.08
N GLU A 133 13.03 0.33 -7.27
CA GLU A 133 12.81 -0.52 -8.42
C GLU A 133 11.49 -0.15 -9.11
N THR A 134 11.30 -0.61 -10.34
CA THR A 134 9.99 -0.52 -11.00
C THR A 134 9.17 -1.76 -10.68
N LEU A 135 7.84 -1.63 -10.60
CA LEU A 135 6.97 -2.80 -10.42
C LEU A 135 7.13 -3.80 -11.58
N ASP A 136 7.34 -3.29 -12.79
CA ASP A 136 7.49 -4.14 -14.00
C ASP A 136 8.78 -4.97 -13.97
N SER A 137 9.87 -4.49 -13.33
CA SER A 137 11.12 -5.25 -13.22
C SER A 137 11.04 -6.49 -12.33
N LEU A 138 9.97 -6.61 -11.54
CA LEU A 138 9.75 -7.75 -10.65
C LEU A 138 9.05 -8.94 -11.33
N ASP A 139 8.62 -8.78 -12.58
CA ASP A 139 7.96 -9.81 -13.39
C ASP A 139 6.82 -10.55 -12.67
N LEU A 140 6.05 -9.84 -11.83
CA LEU A 140 4.95 -10.42 -11.08
C LEU A 140 3.85 -10.93 -12.02
N ILE A 141 3.38 -12.12 -11.74
CA ILE A 141 2.33 -12.77 -12.54
C ILE A 141 1.03 -12.88 -11.75
N ASN A 142 -0.09 -12.86 -12.47
CA ASN A 142 -1.43 -13.07 -11.88
C ASN A 142 -1.81 -12.03 -10.81
N VAL A 143 -1.38 -10.78 -10.96
CA VAL A 143 -1.73 -9.69 -10.05
C VAL A 143 -3.21 -9.36 -10.19
N ASP A 144 -4.00 -9.60 -9.15
CA ASP A 144 -5.44 -9.36 -9.13
C ASP A 144 -5.83 -8.14 -8.28
N PHE A 145 -4.94 -7.72 -7.38
CA PHE A 145 -5.16 -6.59 -6.47
C PHE A 145 -3.88 -5.79 -6.25
N MET A 146 -4.01 -4.47 -6.14
CA MET A 146 -2.93 -3.57 -5.74
C MET A 146 -3.44 -2.52 -4.76
N LYS A 147 -2.75 -2.32 -3.64
CA LYS A 147 -2.91 -1.17 -2.75
C LYS A 147 -1.70 -0.26 -2.91
N LEU A 148 -1.94 1.03 -3.12
CA LEU A 148 -0.91 2.07 -3.16
C LEU A 148 -1.23 3.14 -2.12
N ASP A 149 -0.35 3.29 -1.17
CA ASP A 149 -0.42 4.27 -0.09
C ASP A 149 1.02 4.66 0.26
N CYS A 150 1.56 5.61 -0.49
CA CYS A 150 2.98 5.99 -0.50
C CYS A 150 3.16 7.49 -0.27
N GLU A 151 2.18 8.12 0.38
CA GLU A 151 2.24 9.51 0.81
C GLU A 151 2.54 10.50 -0.32
N GLY A 152 1.88 10.30 -1.47
CA GLY A 152 1.95 11.15 -2.67
C GLY A 152 2.83 10.60 -3.81
N PHE A 153 3.51 9.46 -3.62
CA PHE A 153 4.40 8.88 -4.64
C PHE A 153 3.70 7.85 -5.55
N GLU A 154 2.38 7.68 -5.41
CA GLU A 154 1.58 6.63 -6.04
C GLU A 154 1.65 6.66 -7.58
N GLU A 155 1.60 7.85 -8.20
CA GLU A 155 1.70 7.98 -9.66
C GLU A 155 3.06 7.48 -10.17
N ASN A 156 4.15 7.74 -9.45
CA ASN A 156 5.47 7.23 -9.82
C ASN A 156 5.52 5.69 -9.78
N VAL A 157 4.88 5.07 -8.78
CA VAL A 157 4.75 3.61 -8.71
C VAL A 157 3.97 3.07 -9.92
N LEU A 158 2.85 3.69 -10.25
CA LEU A 158 2.02 3.28 -11.40
C LEU A 158 2.76 3.43 -12.73
N ARG A 159 3.56 4.47 -12.91
CA ARG A 159 4.41 4.67 -14.10
C ARG A 159 5.44 3.56 -14.28
N GLY A 160 5.99 3.04 -13.18
CA GLY A 160 6.89 1.88 -13.19
C GLY A 160 6.20 0.53 -13.28
N GLY A 161 4.86 0.49 -13.34
CA GLY A 161 4.05 -0.74 -13.36
C GLY A 161 3.13 -0.88 -14.56
N VAL A 162 3.35 -0.12 -15.65
CA VAL A 162 2.43 -0.07 -16.79
C VAL A 162 2.21 -1.43 -17.44
N ALA A 163 3.26 -2.21 -17.65
CA ALA A 163 3.16 -3.54 -18.25
C ALA A 163 2.37 -4.51 -17.36
N THR A 164 2.69 -4.53 -16.06
CA THR A 164 1.99 -5.35 -15.06
C THR A 164 0.51 -5.00 -14.98
N ILE A 165 0.19 -3.70 -14.85
CA ILE A 165 -1.18 -3.18 -14.74
C ILE A 165 -1.99 -3.48 -16.02
N THR A 166 -1.41 -3.23 -17.18
CA THR A 166 -2.09 -3.45 -18.47
C THR A 166 -2.35 -4.93 -18.72
N ARG A 167 -1.37 -5.78 -18.36
CA ARG A 167 -1.46 -7.23 -18.57
C ARG A 167 -2.47 -7.90 -17.64
N TRP A 168 -2.43 -7.59 -16.35
CA TRP A 168 -3.20 -8.32 -15.34
C TRP A 168 -4.51 -7.64 -14.97
N LYS A 169 -4.61 -6.32 -15.19
CA LYS A 169 -5.79 -5.50 -14.92
C LYS A 169 -6.31 -5.68 -13.48
N PRO A 170 -5.44 -5.53 -12.46
CA PRO A 170 -5.84 -5.69 -11.06
C PRO A 170 -6.90 -4.65 -10.65
N VAL A 171 -7.65 -4.94 -9.60
CA VAL A 171 -8.34 -3.90 -8.83
C VAL A 171 -7.27 -3.09 -8.11
N VAL A 172 -7.33 -1.77 -8.20
CA VAL A 172 -6.35 -0.89 -7.57
C VAL A 172 -7.06 0.00 -6.55
N ILE A 173 -6.60 0.02 -5.31
CA ILE A 173 -6.95 1.07 -4.35
C ILE A 173 -5.76 2.00 -4.19
N VAL A 174 -5.96 3.29 -4.42
CA VAL A 174 -4.91 4.30 -4.40
C VAL A 174 -5.30 5.48 -3.53
N GLU A 175 -4.41 5.85 -2.60
CA GLU A 175 -4.60 7.04 -1.78
C GLU A 175 -4.25 8.30 -2.57
N GLN A 176 -5.18 9.27 -2.61
CA GLN A 176 -4.96 10.58 -3.21
C GLN A 176 -5.57 11.63 -2.30
N LYS A 177 -4.89 11.88 -1.18
CA LYS A 177 -5.34 12.81 -0.16
C LYS A 177 -4.46 14.03 -0.09
N ARG A 178 -5.08 15.17 0.19
CA ARG A 178 -4.37 16.44 0.38
C ARG A 178 -3.46 16.75 -0.81
N GLU A 179 -2.57 17.68 -0.67
CA GLU A 179 -1.60 18.05 -1.71
C GLU A 179 -0.30 17.23 -1.62
N MET A 180 -0.38 15.94 -1.22
CA MET A 180 0.83 15.14 -1.04
C MET A 180 1.59 14.92 -2.34
N ALA A 181 0.89 14.65 -3.43
CA ALA A 181 1.47 14.49 -4.76
C ALA A 181 2.18 15.76 -5.26
N ALA A 182 1.75 16.95 -4.83
CA ALA A 182 2.37 18.22 -5.22
C ALA A 182 3.85 18.33 -4.78
N ARG A 183 4.27 17.61 -3.74
CA ARG A 183 5.68 17.54 -3.30
C ARG A 183 6.59 16.95 -4.37
N PHE A 184 6.03 16.17 -5.28
CA PHE A 184 6.71 15.52 -6.39
C PHE A 184 6.41 16.20 -7.73
N GLY A 185 5.78 17.40 -7.72
CA GLY A 185 5.36 18.10 -8.92
C GLY A 185 4.20 17.42 -9.66
N LEU A 186 3.47 16.54 -8.99
CA LEU A 186 2.36 15.78 -9.56
C LEU A 186 1.01 16.41 -9.22
N PRO A 187 -0.01 16.24 -10.07
CA PRO A 187 -1.38 16.69 -9.79
C PRO A 187 -1.98 15.95 -8.58
N LEU A 188 -2.94 16.60 -7.90
CA LEU A 188 -3.64 16.01 -6.75
C LEU A 188 -4.24 14.63 -7.03
N LEU A 189 -4.84 14.44 -8.19
CA LEU A 189 -5.43 13.18 -8.64
C LEU A 189 -4.59 12.50 -9.73
N GLY A 190 -3.29 12.76 -9.78
CA GLY A 190 -2.41 12.28 -10.82
C GLY A 190 -2.42 10.76 -10.99
N ALA A 191 -2.40 10.01 -9.90
CA ALA A 191 -2.48 8.56 -9.95
C ALA A 191 -3.84 8.04 -10.47
N VAL A 192 -4.94 8.68 -10.07
CA VAL A 192 -6.30 8.36 -10.56
C VAL A 192 -6.40 8.65 -12.05
N ASP A 193 -5.94 9.83 -12.48
CA ASP A 193 -6.01 10.24 -13.89
C ASP A 193 -5.06 9.40 -14.75
N PHE A 194 -3.90 9.02 -14.23
CA PHE A 194 -3.00 8.10 -14.92
C PHE A 194 -3.65 6.71 -15.13
N LEU A 195 -4.29 6.14 -14.11
CA LEU A 195 -5.02 4.87 -14.26
C LEU A 195 -6.16 4.97 -15.29
N LYS A 196 -6.87 6.10 -15.38
CA LYS A 196 -7.87 6.31 -16.43
C LYS A 196 -7.26 6.22 -17.83
N THR A 197 -6.03 6.71 -18.04
CA THR A 197 -5.34 6.56 -19.33
C THR A 197 -5.01 5.11 -19.67
N LEU A 198 -4.92 4.23 -18.66
CA LEU A 198 -4.72 2.78 -18.82
C LEU A 198 -6.05 1.99 -18.94
N GLY A 199 -7.18 2.67 -19.11
CA GLY A 199 -8.49 2.03 -19.28
C GLY A 199 -9.17 1.63 -17.96
N TYR A 200 -8.92 2.38 -16.89
CA TYR A 200 -9.60 2.22 -15.59
C TYR A 200 -10.70 3.26 -15.39
N LYS A 201 -11.64 2.94 -14.53
CA LYS A 201 -12.64 3.87 -14.01
C LYS A 201 -12.68 3.83 -12.49
N VAL A 202 -13.13 4.91 -11.89
CA VAL A 202 -13.43 4.95 -10.45
C VAL A 202 -14.67 4.12 -10.19
N ALA A 203 -14.56 3.10 -9.33
CA ALA A 203 -15.70 2.34 -8.82
C ALA A 203 -16.27 2.99 -7.55
N GLU A 204 -15.40 3.39 -6.64
CA GLU A 204 -15.76 4.06 -5.38
C GLU A 204 -14.67 5.06 -4.96
N GLU A 205 -15.07 6.06 -4.18
CA GLU A 205 -14.17 6.94 -3.44
C GLU A 205 -14.55 6.88 -1.95
N ILE A 206 -13.58 6.64 -1.07
CA ILE A 206 -13.79 6.54 0.37
C ILE A 206 -12.73 7.37 1.09
N SER A 207 -13.09 8.60 1.47
CA SER A 207 -12.21 9.49 2.25
C SER A 207 -10.83 9.67 1.62
N GLY A 208 -10.79 9.98 0.33
CA GLY A 208 -9.59 10.25 -0.44
C GLY A 208 -8.83 9.02 -0.93
N ASP A 209 -9.35 7.82 -0.72
CA ASP A 209 -8.85 6.61 -1.38
C ASP A 209 -9.81 6.25 -2.52
N TYR A 210 -9.26 6.01 -3.69
CA TYR A 210 -10.00 5.71 -4.91
C TYR A 210 -9.85 4.23 -5.26
N ILE A 211 -10.98 3.53 -5.37
CA ILE A 211 -11.03 2.16 -5.85
C ILE A 211 -11.22 2.20 -7.37
N MET A 212 -10.20 1.76 -8.07
CA MET A 212 -10.12 1.78 -9.53
C MET A 212 -10.29 0.37 -10.08
N VAL A 213 -11.15 0.21 -11.07
CA VAL A 213 -11.41 -1.07 -11.75
C VAL A 213 -11.26 -0.91 -13.26
N PRO A 214 -10.90 -1.95 -13.98
CA PRO A 214 -10.91 -1.94 -15.44
C PRO A 214 -12.28 -1.52 -15.99
N ALA A 215 -12.30 -0.64 -16.97
CA ALA A 215 -13.52 -0.10 -17.59
C ALA A 215 -14.27 -1.12 -18.45
#